data_bf9e668e32f19a1d6d96a2e4e6f89f91
#
_entry.id   bf9e668e32f19a1d6d96a2e4e6f89f91
#
_cell.length_a   1.000
_cell.length_b   1.000
_cell.length_c   1.000
_cell.angle_alpha   90.00
_cell.angle_beta   90.00
_cell.angle_gamma   90.00
#
_symmetry.space_group_name_H-M   'P 1'
#
loop_
_entity.id
_entity.type
_entity.pdbx_description
1 polymer ?
#
loop_
_entity_poly.entity_id
_entity_poly.type
_entity_poly.pdbx_seq_one_letter_code
_entity_poly.pdbx_strand_id
1 'polypeptide(L)'
;MRLYFLPFVFLTMLNSFGQKWQPIDEKIMSRWAKKVTPDNVWQEYPRPQFERSLWKNLNGIWDYTILKSSQPKPKSFEGKILVPFSFESALSGVGKSITPEDKMWYRKKFSIPSEWKGKRILVNFEAVDHDTNVWINGIFVGSHQG
;
A
#
# COMPACT_ATOMS: atom_id res chain seq x y z
N MET A 1 14.80 38.47 48.31
CA MET A 1 15.34 38.01 47.04
C MET A 1 14.51 36.78 46.62
N ARG A 2 13.56 36.95 45.69
CA ARG A 2 12.66 35.87 45.21
C ARG A 2 13.25 35.30 43.94
N LEU A 3 13.69 34.03 43.96
CA LEU A 3 14.15 33.30 42.81
C LEU A 3 12.92 32.76 42.02
N TYR A 4 12.74 33.23 40.81
CA TYR A 4 11.75 32.65 39.86
C TYR A 4 12.39 31.53 39.10
N PHE A 5 11.93 30.30 39.33
CA PHE A 5 12.27 29.14 38.55
C PHE A 5 11.40 29.11 37.28
N LEU A 6 11.98 29.37 36.10
CA LEU A 6 11.30 29.16 34.81
C LEU A 6 11.40 27.68 34.46
N PRO A 7 10.28 26.94 34.21
CA PRO A 7 10.35 25.58 33.72
C PRO A 7 10.76 25.62 32.24
N PHE A 8 11.88 25.02 31.94
CA PHE A 8 12.35 24.77 30.56
C PHE A 8 11.50 23.65 29.95
N VAL A 9 10.51 24.02 29.12
CA VAL A 9 9.70 23.02 28.37
C VAL A 9 10.53 22.53 27.21
N PHE A 10 11.06 21.31 27.32
CA PHE A 10 11.74 20.61 26.23
C PHE A 10 10.68 20.10 25.24
N LEU A 11 10.42 20.85 24.15
CA LEU A 11 9.55 20.46 23.07
C LEU A 11 10.28 19.40 22.22
N THR A 12 10.11 18.13 22.52
CA THR A 12 10.59 17.05 21.65
C THR A 12 9.74 17.01 20.39
N MET A 13 10.30 17.54 19.30
CA MET A 13 9.74 17.31 17.95
C MET A 13 9.88 15.82 17.62
N LEU A 14 8.79 15.07 17.76
CA LEU A 14 8.66 13.75 17.19
C LEU A 14 8.63 13.87 15.66
N ASN A 15 9.80 13.77 15.04
CA ASN A 15 9.88 13.55 13.61
C ASN A 15 9.23 12.21 13.29
N SER A 16 7.98 12.23 12.85
CA SER A 16 7.32 11.06 12.27
C SER A 16 7.94 10.81 10.90
N PHE A 17 9.11 10.16 10.89
CA PHE A 17 9.65 9.61 9.65
C PHE A 17 8.69 8.50 9.20
N GLY A 18 7.92 8.77 8.17
CA GLY A 18 7.11 7.74 7.51
C GLY A 18 8.01 6.55 7.18
N GLN A 19 7.67 5.38 7.71
CA GLN A 19 8.46 4.16 7.56
C GLN A 19 8.73 3.92 6.07
N LYS A 20 10.00 3.99 5.68
CA LYS A 20 10.45 3.71 4.31
C LYS A 20 10.34 2.21 4.09
N TRP A 21 9.75 1.78 2.97
CA TRP A 21 9.70 0.37 2.62
C TRP A 21 11.11 -0.23 2.51
N GLN A 22 11.26 -1.44 3.05
CA GLN A 22 12.45 -2.28 2.91
C GLN A 22 12.02 -3.75 2.83
N PRO A 23 12.71 -4.61 2.07
CA PRO A 23 12.51 -6.05 2.13
C PRO A 23 12.78 -6.59 3.54
N ILE A 24 12.17 -7.72 3.87
CA ILE A 24 12.44 -8.44 5.14
C ILE A 24 13.60 -9.41 4.92
N ASP A 25 14.77 -9.07 5.44
CA ASP A 25 16.01 -9.82 5.19
C ASP A 25 16.02 -11.23 5.76
N GLU A 26 15.24 -11.50 6.80
CA GLU A 26 15.15 -12.80 7.47
C GLU A 26 14.33 -13.84 6.67
N LYS A 27 13.66 -13.43 5.59
CA LYS A 27 12.83 -14.30 4.77
C LYS A 27 13.55 -14.76 3.50
N ILE A 28 13.15 -15.94 3.01
CA ILE A 28 13.71 -16.50 1.78
C ILE A 28 13.41 -15.58 0.60
N MET A 29 14.47 -15.24 -0.12
CA MET A 29 14.40 -14.42 -1.32
C MET A 29 15.15 -15.08 -2.48
N SER A 30 14.67 -14.89 -3.71
CA SER A 30 15.38 -15.28 -4.90
C SER A 30 16.58 -14.35 -5.15
N ARG A 31 17.53 -14.80 -5.98
CA ARG A 31 18.68 -13.98 -6.40
C ARG A 31 18.29 -12.68 -7.10
N TRP A 32 17.09 -12.60 -7.67
CA TRP A 32 16.59 -11.41 -8.36
C TRP A 32 15.94 -10.39 -7.42
N ALA A 33 15.58 -10.79 -6.21
CA ALA A 33 14.91 -9.91 -5.24
C ALA A 33 15.69 -8.61 -4.97
N LYS A 34 17.03 -8.71 -4.98
CA LYS A 34 17.93 -7.53 -4.79
C LYS A 34 17.79 -6.46 -5.87
N LYS A 35 17.21 -6.79 -7.02
CA LYS A 35 16.99 -5.87 -8.14
C LYS A 35 15.63 -5.20 -8.09
N VAL A 36 14.73 -5.68 -7.23
CA VAL A 36 13.38 -5.16 -7.12
C VAL A 36 13.38 -3.88 -6.30
N THR A 37 12.77 -2.85 -6.84
CA THR A 37 12.57 -1.56 -6.20
C THR A 37 11.09 -1.13 -6.34
N PRO A 38 10.62 -0.19 -5.53
CA PRO A 38 9.26 0.35 -5.69
C PRO A 38 8.96 0.91 -7.08
N ASP A 39 9.99 1.36 -7.80
CA ASP A 39 9.85 2.06 -9.08
C ASP A 39 9.95 1.12 -10.30
N ASN A 40 10.49 -0.10 -10.11
CA ASN A 40 10.67 -1.05 -11.21
C ASN A 40 9.83 -2.32 -11.08
N VAL A 41 8.99 -2.43 -10.04
CA VAL A 41 8.22 -3.64 -9.79
C VAL A 41 7.11 -3.82 -10.84
N TRP A 42 7.29 -4.85 -11.69
CA TRP A 42 6.28 -5.28 -12.68
C TRP A 42 5.69 -4.10 -13.46
N GLN A 43 6.57 -3.33 -14.13
CA GLN A 43 6.15 -2.15 -14.87
C GLN A 43 5.65 -2.47 -16.29
N GLU A 44 5.87 -3.68 -16.76
CA GLU A 44 5.41 -4.14 -18.07
C GLU A 44 3.89 -4.25 -18.12
N TYR A 45 3.33 -3.98 -19.29
CA TYR A 45 1.88 -4.20 -19.50
C TYR A 45 1.57 -5.69 -19.36
N PRO A 46 0.57 -6.08 -18.55
CA PRO A 46 0.37 -7.48 -18.16
C PRO A 46 -0.05 -8.40 -19.32
N ARG A 47 -0.58 -7.82 -20.40
CA ARG A 47 -1.04 -8.54 -21.61
C ARG A 47 -0.48 -7.87 -22.86
N PRO A 48 0.79 -8.09 -23.19
CA PRO A 48 1.49 -7.36 -24.25
C PRO A 48 0.82 -7.47 -25.62
N GLN A 49 0.10 -8.56 -25.91
CA GLN A 49 -0.68 -8.72 -27.15
C GLN A 49 -1.92 -7.81 -27.23
N PHE A 50 -2.35 -7.20 -26.13
CA PHE A 50 -3.50 -6.30 -26.05
C PHE A 50 -3.12 -4.97 -25.39
N GLU A 51 -1.87 -4.55 -25.52
CA GLU A 51 -1.35 -3.33 -24.92
C GLU A 51 -2.18 -2.09 -25.34
N ARG A 52 -2.41 -1.21 -24.37
CA ARG A 52 -3.12 0.06 -24.56
C ARG A 52 -2.19 1.23 -24.28
N SER A 53 -2.22 2.22 -25.13
CA SER A 53 -1.40 3.44 -24.97
C SER A 53 -1.82 4.28 -23.75
N LEU A 54 -3.12 4.29 -23.42
CA LEU A 54 -3.64 5.00 -22.25
C LEU A 54 -3.76 4.04 -21.08
N TRP A 55 -2.65 3.82 -20.40
CA TRP A 55 -2.52 2.91 -19.28
C TRP A 55 -1.61 3.48 -18.21
N LYS A 56 -1.89 3.17 -16.96
CA LYS A 56 -1.08 3.54 -15.81
C LYS A 56 -0.95 2.38 -14.84
N ASN A 57 0.27 1.94 -14.58
CA ASN A 57 0.56 0.95 -13.56
C ASN A 57 0.36 1.55 -12.17
N LEU A 58 -0.31 0.82 -11.28
CA LEU A 58 -0.51 1.19 -9.89
C LEU A 58 0.32 0.34 -8.92
N ASN A 59 1.15 -0.58 -9.41
CA ASN A 59 2.10 -1.30 -8.57
C ASN A 59 3.04 -0.33 -7.85
N GLY A 60 3.84 -0.83 -6.92
CA GLY A 60 4.72 -0.03 -6.10
C GLY A 60 4.20 0.13 -4.68
N ILE A 61 4.53 1.22 -4.02
CA ILE A 61 4.19 1.43 -2.61
C ILE A 61 2.73 1.79 -2.41
N TRP A 62 2.06 1.04 -1.52
CA TRP A 62 0.73 1.32 -1.00
C TRP A 62 0.79 1.49 0.52
N ASP A 63 -0.17 2.18 1.10
CA ASP A 63 -0.40 2.12 2.54
C ASP A 63 -1.14 0.83 2.88
N TYR A 64 -0.83 0.23 4.04
CA TYR A 64 -1.57 -0.92 4.53
C TYR A 64 -1.86 -0.83 6.03
N THR A 65 -2.87 -1.57 6.47
CA THR A 65 -3.10 -1.91 7.88
C THR A 65 -3.87 -3.23 7.98
N ILE A 66 -3.63 -3.97 9.06
CA ILE A 66 -4.32 -5.23 9.37
C ILE A 66 -5.25 -4.95 10.55
N LEU A 67 -6.52 -5.27 10.38
CA LEU A 67 -7.56 -5.13 11.40
C LEU A 67 -8.33 -6.44 11.55
N LYS A 68 -8.96 -6.66 12.70
CA LYS A 68 -9.95 -7.73 12.82
C LYS A 68 -11.14 -7.49 11.89
N SER A 69 -11.70 -8.55 11.32
CA SER A 69 -12.82 -8.47 10.37
C SER A 69 -14.06 -7.76 10.95
N SER A 70 -14.23 -7.82 12.28
CA SER A 70 -15.29 -7.11 13.00
C SER A 70 -15.08 -5.61 13.13
N GLN A 71 -13.86 -5.11 12.88
CA GLN A 71 -13.55 -3.69 13.02
C GLN A 71 -13.98 -2.89 11.78
N PRO A 72 -14.40 -1.63 11.97
CA PRO A 72 -14.78 -0.76 10.88
C PRO A 72 -13.59 -0.38 9.99
N LYS A 73 -13.87 0.30 8.89
CA LYS A 73 -12.86 0.87 7.99
C LYS A 73 -11.82 1.69 8.77
N PRO A 74 -10.51 1.51 8.48
CA PRO A 74 -9.44 2.19 9.22
C PRO A 74 -9.46 3.71 9.02
N LYS A 75 -9.13 4.41 10.08
CA LYS A 75 -8.89 5.87 10.06
C LYS A 75 -7.43 6.19 9.73
N SER A 76 -6.51 5.30 10.10
CA SER A 76 -5.07 5.41 9.86
C SER A 76 -4.50 4.10 9.31
N PHE A 77 -3.33 4.17 8.73
CA PHE A 77 -2.59 3.03 8.20
C PHE A 77 -1.30 2.85 8.98
N GLU A 78 -0.91 1.60 9.23
CA GLU A 78 0.23 1.27 10.08
C GLU A 78 1.56 1.31 9.33
N GLY A 79 1.55 1.11 8.00
CA GLY A 79 2.80 1.03 7.26
C GLY A 79 2.65 1.08 5.74
N LYS A 80 3.75 0.69 5.09
CA LYS A 80 3.88 0.62 3.63
C LYS A 80 4.08 -0.82 3.18
N ILE A 81 3.46 -1.17 2.07
CA ILE A 81 3.60 -2.48 1.42
C ILE A 81 3.97 -2.28 -0.05
N LEU A 82 4.84 -3.14 -0.58
CA LEU A 82 5.15 -3.16 -2.00
C LEU A 82 4.20 -4.12 -2.73
N VAL A 83 3.26 -3.55 -3.46
CA VAL A 83 2.34 -4.30 -4.33
C VAL A 83 3.05 -4.59 -5.67
N PRO A 84 2.93 -5.81 -6.23
CA PRO A 84 1.90 -6.84 -5.98
C PRO A 84 2.36 -8.00 -5.07
N PHE A 85 3.37 -7.82 -4.25
CA PHE A 85 3.85 -8.91 -3.40
C PHE A 85 2.88 -9.20 -2.26
N SER A 86 2.64 -10.51 -2.03
CA SER A 86 1.88 -10.98 -0.87
C SER A 86 2.47 -10.42 0.43
N PHE A 87 1.63 -9.97 1.36
CA PHE A 87 2.04 -9.39 2.65
C PHE A 87 2.91 -10.33 3.50
N GLU A 88 2.87 -11.63 3.25
CA GLU A 88 3.71 -12.63 3.91
C GLU A 88 5.13 -12.69 3.33
N SER A 89 5.32 -12.23 2.09
CA SER A 89 6.58 -12.32 1.38
C SER A 89 7.63 -11.32 1.88
N ALA A 90 8.90 -11.63 1.64
CA ALA A 90 10.00 -10.73 1.95
C ALA A 90 9.89 -9.38 1.24
N LEU A 91 9.55 -9.40 -0.04
CA LEU A 91 9.50 -8.19 -0.88
C LEU A 91 8.28 -7.30 -0.60
N SER A 92 7.27 -7.81 0.09
CA SER A 92 6.18 -6.94 0.54
C SER A 92 6.66 -5.84 1.49
N GLY A 93 7.71 -6.13 2.29
CA GLY A 93 8.17 -5.29 3.39
C GLY A 93 7.30 -5.40 4.65
N VAL A 94 6.29 -6.29 4.65
CA VAL A 94 5.37 -6.52 5.77
C VAL A 94 5.76 -7.78 6.54
N GLY A 95 5.90 -8.91 5.84
CA GLY A 95 6.36 -10.18 6.38
C GLY A 95 5.47 -10.81 7.46
N LYS A 96 4.25 -10.33 7.65
CA LYS A 96 3.31 -10.81 8.66
C LYS A 96 2.43 -11.93 8.11
N SER A 97 2.00 -12.84 8.97
CA SER A 97 0.89 -13.75 8.69
C SER A 97 -0.41 -13.18 9.27
N ILE A 98 -1.51 -13.47 8.63
CA ILE A 98 -2.85 -13.10 9.10
C ILE A 98 -3.66 -14.36 9.36
N THR A 99 -4.71 -14.23 10.16
CA THR A 99 -5.66 -15.30 10.48
C THR A 99 -6.98 -15.07 9.73
N PRO A 100 -7.88 -16.05 9.65
CA PRO A 100 -9.18 -15.87 9.01
C PRO A 100 -10.04 -14.76 9.63
N GLU A 101 -9.76 -14.36 10.89
CA GLU A 101 -10.43 -13.26 11.56
C GLU A 101 -9.88 -11.88 11.19
N ASP A 102 -8.78 -11.85 10.47
CA ASP A 102 -8.11 -10.60 10.08
C ASP A 102 -8.57 -10.13 8.70
N LYS A 103 -8.52 -8.83 8.51
CA LYS A 103 -8.80 -8.16 7.24
C LYS A 103 -7.68 -7.18 6.92
N MET A 104 -7.17 -7.27 5.72
CA MET A 104 -6.13 -6.37 5.24
C MET A 104 -6.72 -5.20 4.47
N TRP A 105 -6.30 -4.00 4.80
CA TRP A 105 -6.69 -2.78 4.13
C TRP A 105 -5.51 -2.21 3.37
N TYR A 106 -5.76 -1.87 2.11
CA TYR A 106 -4.80 -1.21 1.22
C TYR A 106 -5.30 0.16 0.81
N ARG A 107 -4.39 1.11 0.65
CA ARG A 107 -4.71 2.42 0.11
C ARG A 107 -3.62 2.91 -0.84
N LYS A 108 -4.01 3.33 -2.04
CA LYS A 108 -3.16 4.01 -3.01
C LYS A 108 -3.73 5.39 -3.31
N LYS A 109 -2.88 6.40 -3.26
CA LYS A 109 -3.19 7.71 -3.82
C LYS A 109 -2.48 7.85 -5.17
N PHE A 110 -3.18 8.27 -6.17
CA PHE A 110 -2.64 8.49 -7.51
C PHE A 110 -3.40 9.58 -8.24
N SER A 111 -2.77 10.18 -9.26
CA SER A 111 -3.39 11.16 -10.13
C SER A 111 -3.77 10.52 -11.46
N ILE A 112 -4.91 10.90 -12.00
CA ILE A 112 -5.31 10.59 -13.38
C ILE A 112 -4.61 11.59 -14.30
N PRO A 113 -3.93 11.12 -15.36
CA PRO A 113 -3.33 12.01 -16.37
C PRO A 113 -4.36 12.96 -16.98
N SER A 114 -3.98 14.20 -17.22
CA SER A 114 -4.89 15.24 -17.72
C SER A 114 -5.47 14.92 -19.09
N GLU A 115 -4.71 14.21 -19.92
CA GLU A 115 -5.12 13.75 -21.26
C GLU A 115 -6.23 12.69 -21.24
N TRP A 116 -6.53 12.14 -20.05
CA TRP A 116 -7.65 11.20 -19.87
C TRP A 116 -8.95 11.90 -19.48
N LYS A 117 -8.95 13.22 -19.40
CA LYS A 117 -10.15 14.00 -19.07
C LYS A 117 -11.30 13.67 -20.06
N GLY A 118 -12.47 13.41 -19.52
CA GLY A 118 -13.66 13.04 -20.30
C GLY A 118 -13.70 11.59 -20.77
N LYS A 119 -12.68 10.77 -20.47
CA LYS A 119 -12.69 9.34 -20.79
C LYS A 119 -13.26 8.52 -19.63
N ARG A 120 -13.81 7.35 -19.95
CA ARG A 120 -14.18 6.35 -18.93
C ARG A 120 -12.92 5.70 -18.40
N ILE A 121 -12.69 5.79 -17.09
CA ILE A 121 -11.54 5.18 -16.41
C ILE A 121 -11.96 3.82 -15.88
N LEU A 122 -11.17 2.81 -16.19
CA LEU A 122 -11.30 1.46 -15.64
C LEU A 122 -10.15 1.21 -14.66
N VAL A 123 -10.44 0.59 -13.54
CA VAL A 123 -9.45 0.06 -12.61
C VAL A 123 -9.50 -1.46 -12.72
N ASN A 124 -8.39 -2.07 -13.12
CA ASN A 124 -8.28 -3.50 -13.29
C ASN A 124 -7.42 -4.07 -12.16
N PHE A 125 -7.93 -5.12 -11.51
CA PHE A 125 -7.19 -5.96 -10.59
C PHE A 125 -6.94 -7.30 -11.26
N GLU A 126 -5.69 -7.74 -11.36
CA GLU A 126 -5.36 -9.02 -11.98
C GLU A 126 -5.68 -10.19 -11.03
N ALA A 127 -5.29 -10.05 -9.77
CA ALA A 127 -5.62 -11.03 -8.75
C ALA A 127 -5.69 -10.37 -7.36
N VAL A 128 -6.77 -10.61 -6.65
CA VAL A 128 -6.92 -10.22 -5.24
C VAL A 128 -7.73 -11.30 -4.54
N ASP A 129 -7.07 -12.07 -3.72
CA ASP A 129 -7.62 -13.21 -2.99
C ASP A 129 -8.22 -12.76 -1.64
N HIS A 130 -9.27 -13.33 -1.15
CA HIS A 130 -10.37 -14.10 -1.74
C HIS A 130 -11.63 -13.23 -1.83
N ASP A 131 -11.98 -12.56 -0.70
CA ASP A 131 -13.05 -11.58 -0.58
C ASP A 131 -12.50 -10.17 -0.69
N THR A 132 -12.84 -9.47 -1.74
CA THR A 132 -12.34 -8.13 -2.02
C THR A 132 -13.46 -7.12 -2.11
N ASN A 133 -13.27 -5.98 -1.42
CA ASN A 133 -14.14 -4.82 -1.54
C ASN A 133 -13.31 -3.61 -1.98
N VAL A 134 -13.86 -2.81 -2.90
CA VAL A 134 -13.15 -1.68 -3.49
C VAL A 134 -13.91 -0.37 -3.27
N TRP A 135 -13.16 0.66 -2.88
CA TRP A 135 -13.66 2.04 -2.75
C TRP A 135 -12.80 3.00 -3.57
N ILE A 136 -13.44 3.93 -4.25
CA ILE A 136 -12.78 5.06 -4.92
C ILE A 136 -13.24 6.35 -4.24
N ASN A 137 -12.29 7.14 -3.76
CA ASN A 137 -12.57 8.38 -3.01
C ASN A 137 -13.57 8.20 -1.85
N GLY A 138 -13.54 7.03 -1.21
CA GLY A 138 -14.42 6.70 -0.09
C GLY A 138 -15.77 6.11 -0.48
N ILE A 139 -16.13 6.11 -1.76
CA ILE A 139 -17.37 5.55 -2.29
C ILE A 139 -17.11 4.08 -2.64
N PHE A 140 -17.98 3.17 -2.17
CA PHE A 140 -17.96 1.76 -2.54
C PHE A 140 -18.30 1.59 -4.02
N VAL A 141 -17.47 0.86 -4.76
CA VAL A 141 -17.64 0.67 -6.21
C VAL A 141 -17.81 -0.79 -6.62
N GLY A 142 -17.54 -1.72 -5.75
CA GLY A 142 -17.76 -3.14 -6.04
C GLY A 142 -17.02 -4.08 -5.12
N SER A 143 -17.37 -5.35 -5.25
CA SER A 143 -16.75 -6.47 -4.54
C SER A 143 -16.49 -7.62 -5.51
N HIS A 144 -15.56 -8.48 -5.15
CA HIS A 144 -15.25 -9.72 -5.83
C HIS A 144 -15.04 -10.83 -4.81
N GLN A 145 -15.39 -12.05 -5.18
CA GLN A 145 -15.17 -13.25 -4.41
C GLN A 145 -14.67 -14.36 -5.35
N GLY A 146 -13.53 -15.00 -4.98
CA GLY A 146 -12.90 -16.06 -5.77
C GLY A 146 -11.48 -15.77 -6.19
#